data_b4e2e7cf75be3419409d225afd9b0f0b
#
_entry.id   b4e2e7cf75be3419409d225afd9b0f0b
#
_cell.length_a   1.000
_cell.length_b   1.000
_cell.length_c   1.000
_cell.angle_alpha   90.00
_cell.angle_beta   90.00
_cell.angle_gamma   90.00
#
_symmetry.space_group_name_H-M   'P 1'
#
loop_
_entity.id
_entity.type
_entity.pdbx_description
1 polymer ?
#
loop_
_entity_poly.entity_id
_entity_poly.type
_entity_poly.pdbx_seq_one_letter_code
_entity_poly.pdbx_strand_id
1 'polypeptide(L)'
;NERAMSKVIEDKQREAGDGHDGTWVAHPALVPIATAVFDRLMPTPNNLHRLREDVQVKASDLLEVPAGTITAEGLANNVSVSLQYLAAWLSGNGCVPINNLMEDAATAEIARAQIWQWIRHPRGVLADGRRVTLALFRELLATEQRRLSAAMGAAAYRGGHFEAAAALLDEITAAREFQSFLTLAAYRQLN
;
A
#
# COMPACT_ATOMS: atom_id res chain seq x y z
N ASN A 1 14.60 -10.64 12.34
CA ASN A 1 14.05 -11.76 11.52
C ASN A 1 12.95 -12.53 12.26
N GLU A 2 13.09 -12.95 13.53
CA GLU A 2 12.10 -13.71 14.28
C GLU A 2 10.73 -13.04 14.32
N ARG A 3 10.67 -11.74 14.67
CA ARG A 3 9.41 -10.97 14.69
C ARG A 3 8.72 -10.92 13.31
N ALA A 4 9.48 -10.87 12.22
CA ALA A 4 8.92 -10.90 10.88
C ALA A 4 8.37 -12.29 10.54
N MET A 5 9.09 -13.35 10.91
CA MET A 5 8.62 -14.72 10.72
C MET A 5 7.37 -15.03 11.53
N SER A 6 7.28 -14.55 12.79
CA SER A 6 6.06 -14.70 13.60
C SER A 6 4.85 -14.08 12.89
N LYS A 7 4.98 -12.89 12.31
CA LYS A 7 3.90 -12.25 11.55
C LYS A 7 3.46 -13.07 10.33
N VAL A 8 4.42 -13.66 9.61
CA VAL A 8 4.11 -14.56 8.49
C VAL A 8 3.34 -15.77 8.97
N ILE A 9 3.77 -16.41 10.06
CA ILE A 9 3.08 -17.57 10.64
C ILE A 9 1.65 -17.21 11.08
N GLU A 10 1.47 -16.12 11.79
CA GLU A 10 0.15 -15.61 12.23
C GLU A 10 -0.77 -15.36 11.04
N ASP A 11 -0.26 -14.75 9.97
CA ASP A 11 -1.00 -14.50 8.74
C ASP A 11 -1.47 -15.81 8.08
N LYS A 12 -0.57 -16.80 7.93
CA LYS A 12 -0.92 -18.10 7.35
C LYS A 12 -1.86 -18.93 8.23
N GLN A 13 -1.76 -18.78 9.54
CA GLN A 13 -2.72 -19.40 10.48
C GLN A 13 -4.11 -18.82 10.31
N ARG A 14 -4.23 -17.50 10.13
CA ARG A 14 -5.51 -16.85 9.85
C ARG A 14 -6.10 -17.33 8.53
N GLU A 15 -5.32 -17.30 7.43
CA GLU A 15 -5.78 -17.74 6.10
C GLU A 15 -6.27 -19.18 6.11
N ALA A 16 -5.47 -20.12 6.62
CA ALA A 16 -5.87 -21.51 6.73
C ALA A 16 -7.10 -21.71 7.66
N GLY A 17 -7.18 -20.93 8.75
CA GLY A 17 -8.31 -20.88 9.67
C GLY A 17 -9.58 -20.36 9.02
N ASP A 18 -9.46 -19.42 8.10
CA ASP A 18 -10.56 -18.82 7.35
C ASP A 18 -11.06 -19.71 6.18
N GLY A 19 -10.37 -20.82 5.92
CA GLY A 19 -10.79 -21.80 4.91
C GLY A 19 -10.10 -21.64 3.56
N HIS A 20 -8.98 -20.94 3.49
CA HIS A 20 -8.16 -20.88 2.27
C HIS A 20 -7.51 -22.25 2.01
N ASP A 21 -7.43 -22.65 0.75
CA ASP A 21 -6.77 -23.88 0.31
C ASP A 21 -5.26 -23.72 0.09
N GLY A 22 -4.77 -22.50 0.12
CA GLY A 22 -3.37 -22.15 -0.06
C GLY A 22 -3.12 -20.67 0.13
N THR A 23 -1.88 -20.24 -0.12
CA THR A 23 -1.45 -18.86 0.13
C THR A 23 -0.35 -18.43 -0.82
N TRP A 24 -0.03 -17.15 -0.78
CA TRP A 24 1.11 -16.54 -1.44
C TRP A 24 2.19 -16.18 -0.44
N VAL A 25 3.43 -16.20 -0.87
CA VAL A 25 4.58 -15.73 -0.11
C VAL A 25 5.45 -14.81 -0.96
N ALA A 26 5.98 -13.76 -0.35
CA ALA A 26 6.79 -12.76 -1.03
C ALA A 26 8.22 -13.24 -1.38
N HIS A 27 8.67 -14.37 -0.81
CA HIS A 27 10.02 -14.89 -1.02
C HIS A 27 10.03 -16.42 -0.95
N PRO A 28 10.79 -17.13 -1.82
CA PRO A 28 10.84 -18.60 -1.82
C PRO A 28 11.21 -19.22 -0.47
N ALA A 29 12.05 -18.56 0.33
CA ALA A 29 12.43 -19.05 1.66
C ALA A 29 11.26 -19.10 2.67
N LEU A 30 10.13 -18.45 2.38
CA LEU A 30 8.91 -18.48 3.22
C LEU A 30 8.01 -19.68 2.88
N VAL A 31 8.21 -20.35 1.75
CA VAL A 31 7.41 -21.51 1.33
C VAL A 31 7.37 -22.61 2.38
N PRO A 32 8.52 -23.06 2.97
CA PRO A 32 8.48 -24.11 4.00
C PRO A 32 7.67 -23.69 5.23
N ILE A 33 7.71 -22.41 5.62
CA ILE A 33 6.97 -21.87 6.76
C ILE A 33 5.47 -21.90 6.50
N ALA A 34 5.04 -21.43 5.32
CA ALA A 34 3.65 -21.45 4.91
C ALA A 34 3.13 -22.89 4.80
N THR A 35 3.87 -23.77 4.14
CA THR A 35 3.54 -25.21 4.01
C THR A 35 3.33 -25.86 5.38
N ALA A 36 4.23 -25.64 6.32
CA ALA A 36 4.11 -26.22 7.66
C ALA A 36 2.83 -25.78 8.42
N VAL A 37 2.36 -24.55 8.16
CA VAL A 37 1.10 -24.05 8.74
C VAL A 37 -0.09 -24.73 8.08
N PHE A 38 -0.12 -24.77 6.74
CA PHE A 38 -1.22 -25.39 6.00
C PHE A 38 -1.31 -26.89 6.23
N ASP A 39 -0.21 -27.64 6.21
CA ASP A 39 -0.18 -29.07 6.50
C ASP A 39 -0.78 -29.40 7.86
N ARG A 40 -0.56 -28.55 8.85
CA ARG A 40 -1.10 -28.72 10.20
C ARG A 40 -2.58 -28.40 10.30
N LEU A 41 -3.05 -27.34 9.64
CA LEU A 41 -4.41 -26.78 9.79
C LEU A 41 -5.38 -27.28 8.72
N MET A 42 -4.88 -27.76 7.60
CA MET A 42 -5.62 -28.35 6.49
C MET A 42 -5.07 -29.76 6.20
N PRO A 43 -5.35 -30.76 7.05
CA PRO A 43 -4.87 -32.13 6.86
C PRO A 43 -5.56 -32.87 5.71
N THR A 44 -6.55 -32.25 5.07
CA THR A 44 -7.27 -32.72 3.89
C THR A 44 -6.78 -32.01 2.62
N PRO A 45 -7.07 -32.50 1.41
CA PRO A 45 -6.63 -31.88 0.16
C PRO A 45 -7.12 -30.44 -0.05
N ASN A 46 -8.17 -30.02 0.65
CA ASN A 46 -8.75 -28.67 0.57
C ASN A 46 -9.60 -28.37 1.80
N ASN A 47 -10.08 -27.12 1.91
CA ASN A 47 -10.97 -26.62 2.95
C ASN A 47 -12.44 -26.49 2.50
N LEU A 48 -12.89 -27.17 1.44
CA LEU A 48 -14.26 -27.07 0.92
C LEU A 48 -15.34 -27.38 1.96
N HIS A 49 -15.01 -28.13 3.01
CA HIS A 49 -15.90 -28.42 4.13
C HIS A 49 -16.10 -27.23 5.09
N ARG A 50 -15.26 -26.20 5.01
CA ARG A 50 -15.34 -24.97 5.82
C ARG A 50 -16.24 -23.94 5.15
N LEU A 51 -17.55 -24.08 5.32
CA LEU A 51 -18.54 -23.25 4.62
C LEU A 51 -18.65 -21.83 5.16
N ARG A 52 -18.03 -21.51 6.30
CA ARG A 52 -18.05 -20.18 6.95
C ARG A 52 -19.48 -19.66 7.16
N GLU A 53 -20.40 -20.53 7.56
CA GLU A 53 -21.79 -20.19 7.89
C GLU A 53 -21.91 -19.23 9.09
N ASP A 54 -20.81 -19.07 9.85
CA ASP A 54 -20.64 -18.09 10.91
C ASP A 54 -20.58 -16.65 10.37
N VAL A 55 -20.26 -16.47 9.09
CA VAL A 55 -20.10 -15.16 8.46
C VAL A 55 -21.38 -14.76 7.73
N GLN A 56 -21.97 -13.64 8.15
CA GLN A 56 -23.13 -13.03 7.49
C GLN A 56 -22.80 -11.60 7.10
N VAL A 57 -22.68 -11.35 5.80
CA VAL A 57 -22.34 -10.04 5.25
C VAL A 57 -23.51 -9.47 4.47
N LYS A 58 -23.89 -8.24 4.78
CA LYS A 58 -24.90 -7.46 4.08
C LYS A 58 -24.23 -6.43 3.17
N ALA A 59 -24.96 -5.94 2.18
CA ALA A 59 -24.45 -4.88 1.30
C ALA A 59 -23.98 -3.62 2.07
N SER A 60 -24.64 -3.28 3.18
CA SER A 60 -24.23 -2.18 4.06
C SER A 60 -22.84 -2.38 4.66
N ASP A 61 -22.47 -3.61 4.99
CA ASP A 61 -21.20 -3.93 5.66
C ASP A 61 -20.02 -3.71 4.70
N LEU A 62 -20.25 -3.94 3.40
CA LEU A 62 -19.25 -3.70 2.34
C LEU A 62 -19.04 -2.20 2.06
N LEU A 63 -19.99 -1.35 2.45
CA LEU A 63 -19.91 0.10 2.27
C LEU A 63 -19.46 0.81 3.55
N GLU A 64 -19.35 0.10 4.66
CA GLU A 64 -18.90 0.68 5.91
C GLU A 64 -17.42 1.03 5.84
N VAL A 65 -17.10 2.30 6.14
CA VAL A 65 -15.71 2.73 6.27
C VAL A 65 -15.16 2.22 7.59
N PRO A 66 -14.14 1.35 7.59
CA PRO A 66 -13.58 0.80 8.82
C PRO A 66 -13.18 1.89 9.81
N ALA A 67 -13.41 1.64 11.10
CA ALA A 67 -12.89 2.48 12.15
C ALA A 67 -11.36 2.39 12.19
N GLY A 68 -10.70 3.54 12.29
CA GLY A 68 -9.25 3.61 12.32
C GLY A 68 -8.76 5.02 12.62
N THR A 69 -7.49 5.10 12.98
CA THR A 69 -6.82 6.36 13.29
C THR A 69 -5.90 6.72 12.12
N ILE A 70 -6.02 7.96 11.63
CA ILE A 70 -5.10 8.51 10.64
C ILE A 70 -3.91 9.08 11.39
N THR A 71 -2.73 8.46 11.29
CA THR A 71 -1.52 8.96 11.94
C THR A 71 -0.69 9.82 11.01
N ALA A 72 0.14 10.68 11.57
CA ALA A 72 1.09 11.49 10.79
C ALA A 72 2.09 10.60 10.05
N GLU A 73 2.55 9.52 10.69
CA GLU A 73 3.44 8.52 10.10
C GLU A 73 2.76 7.78 8.95
N GLY A 74 1.47 7.41 9.11
CA GLY A 74 0.69 6.75 8.06
C GLY A 74 0.51 7.65 6.83
N LEU A 75 0.22 8.93 7.04
CA LEU A 75 0.15 9.90 5.94
C LEU A 75 1.50 10.06 5.24
N ALA A 76 2.60 10.22 6.00
CA ALA A 76 3.94 10.32 5.45
C ALA A 76 4.34 9.04 4.68
N ASN A 77 3.99 7.85 5.20
CA ASN A 77 4.23 6.59 4.52
C ASN A 77 3.45 6.49 3.19
N ASN A 78 2.18 6.91 3.16
CA ASN A 78 1.41 6.94 1.92
C ASN A 78 2.04 7.85 0.87
N VAL A 79 2.55 9.02 1.26
CA VAL A 79 3.29 9.93 0.36
C VAL A 79 4.57 9.25 -0.15
N SER A 80 5.33 8.63 0.74
CA SER A 80 6.58 7.93 0.41
C SER A 80 6.36 6.78 -0.57
N VAL A 81 5.38 5.90 -0.28
CA VAL A 81 5.04 4.76 -1.13
C VAL A 81 4.58 5.22 -2.50
N SER A 82 3.65 6.19 -2.56
CA SER A 82 3.14 6.71 -3.83
C SER A 82 4.23 7.33 -4.70
N LEU A 83 5.12 8.13 -4.11
CA LEU A 83 6.23 8.77 -4.82
C LEU A 83 7.24 7.74 -5.35
N GLN A 84 7.70 6.84 -4.49
CA GLN A 84 8.71 5.84 -4.86
C GLN A 84 8.17 4.83 -5.87
N TYR A 85 6.91 4.41 -5.71
CA TYR A 85 6.26 3.53 -6.67
C TYR A 85 6.14 4.18 -8.05
N LEU A 86 5.64 5.43 -8.13
CA LEU A 86 5.52 6.15 -9.40
C LEU A 86 6.89 6.32 -10.08
N ALA A 87 7.93 6.66 -9.33
CA ALA A 87 9.28 6.78 -9.87
C ALA A 87 9.79 5.44 -10.44
N ALA A 88 9.58 4.34 -9.73
CA ALA A 88 9.93 3.00 -10.19
C ALA A 88 9.11 2.60 -11.43
N TRP A 89 7.81 2.90 -11.45
CA TRP A 89 6.94 2.60 -12.57
C TRP A 89 7.34 3.37 -13.84
N LEU A 90 7.64 4.67 -13.72
CA LEU A 90 8.17 5.48 -14.82
C LEU A 90 9.54 4.99 -15.31
N SER A 91 10.27 4.25 -14.48
CA SER A 91 11.52 3.57 -14.83
C SER A 91 11.31 2.15 -15.40
N GLY A 92 10.05 1.74 -15.61
CA GLY A 92 9.71 0.42 -16.17
C GLY A 92 9.57 -0.73 -15.17
N ASN A 93 9.49 -0.44 -13.87
CA ASN A 93 9.36 -1.46 -12.81
C ASN A 93 8.03 -1.28 -12.05
N GLY A 94 7.15 -2.27 -12.16
CA GLY A 94 5.82 -2.25 -11.53
C GLY A 94 5.72 -2.97 -10.19
N CYS A 95 6.84 -3.46 -9.62
CA CYS A 95 6.89 -4.11 -8.32
C CYS A 95 8.22 -3.76 -7.65
N VAL A 96 8.21 -3.07 -6.53
CA VAL A 96 9.40 -2.47 -5.94
C VAL A 96 9.45 -2.62 -4.41
N PRO A 97 10.61 -2.98 -3.83
CA PRO A 97 10.75 -3.03 -2.37
C PRO A 97 10.82 -1.60 -1.79
N ILE A 98 9.82 -1.26 -0.96
CA ILE A 98 9.74 0.01 -0.24
C ILE A 98 9.50 -0.30 1.24
N ASN A 99 10.29 0.26 2.14
CA ASN A 99 10.13 0.11 3.59
C ASN A 99 10.00 -1.37 4.05
N ASN A 100 10.78 -2.27 3.45
CA ASN A 100 10.79 -3.73 3.69
C ASN A 100 9.50 -4.46 3.27
N LEU A 101 8.68 -3.84 2.44
CA LEU A 101 7.51 -4.46 1.80
C LEU A 101 7.71 -4.47 0.29
N MET A 102 7.16 -5.48 -0.39
CA MET A 102 7.14 -5.53 -1.85
C MET A 102 5.88 -4.83 -2.33
N GLU A 103 6.02 -3.57 -2.75
CA GLU A 103 4.91 -2.73 -3.15
C GLU A 103 4.61 -2.90 -4.64
N ASP A 104 3.32 -2.99 -4.94
CA ASP A 104 2.79 -3.08 -6.30
C ASP A 104 1.81 -1.93 -6.61
N ALA A 105 1.17 -1.98 -7.78
CA ALA A 105 0.21 -0.96 -8.18
C ALA A 105 -0.97 -0.84 -7.20
N ALA A 106 -1.44 -1.95 -6.61
CA ALA A 106 -2.56 -1.92 -5.68
C ALA A 106 -2.24 -1.13 -4.42
N THR A 107 -1.05 -1.32 -3.85
CA THR A 107 -0.60 -0.59 -2.66
C THR A 107 -0.44 0.90 -2.93
N ALA A 108 0.12 1.26 -4.09
CA ALA A 108 0.27 2.65 -4.49
C ALA A 108 -1.09 3.33 -4.76
N GLU A 109 -2.05 2.59 -5.35
CA GLU A 109 -3.42 3.06 -5.55
C GLU A 109 -4.14 3.31 -4.22
N ILE A 110 -4.02 2.40 -3.25
CA ILE A 110 -4.58 2.58 -1.91
C ILE A 110 -3.95 3.80 -1.24
N ALA A 111 -2.63 3.92 -1.26
CA ALA A 111 -1.91 5.03 -0.63
C ALA A 111 -2.36 6.39 -1.19
N ARG A 112 -2.36 6.56 -2.52
CA ARG A 112 -2.78 7.82 -3.14
C ARG A 112 -4.28 8.09 -2.97
N ALA A 113 -5.12 7.05 -3.00
CA ALA A 113 -6.56 7.19 -2.79
C ALA A 113 -6.88 7.68 -1.37
N GLN A 114 -6.20 7.15 -0.36
CA GLN A 114 -6.33 7.61 1.02
C GLN A 114 -5.92 9.08 1.15
N ILE A 115 -4.79 9.51 0.57
CA ILE A 115 -4.37 10.91 0.60
C ILE A 115 -5.46 11.79 -0.02
N TRP A 116 -5.94 11.43 -1.22
CA TRP A 116 -6.95 12.20 -1.92
C TRP A 116 -8.26 12.32 -1.13
N GLN A 117 -8.73 11.22 -0.54
CA GLN A 117 -9.93 11.16 0.29
C GLN A 117 -9.77 11.96 1.59
N TRP A 118 -8.67 11.80 2.30
CA TRP A 118 -8.44 12.49 3.57
C TRP A 118 -8.39 14.02 3.41
N ILE A 119 -7.86 14.51 2.29
CA ILE A 119 -7.87 15.95 1.98
C ILE A 119 -9.31 16.47 1.83
N ARG A 120 -10.23 15.68 1.30
CA ARG A 120 -11.58 16.12 0.92
C ARG A 120 -12.66 15.75 1.92
N HIS A 121 -12.45 14.66 2.65
CA HIS A 121 -13.49 14.17 3.57
C HIS A 121 -13.37 14.83 4.96
N PRO A 122 -14.50 15.20 5.62
CA PRO A 122 -14.46 15.80 6.97
C PRO A 122 -13.71 14.98 8.03
N ARG A 123 -13.71 13.65 7.91
CA ARG A 123 -12.98 12.73 8.80
C ARG A 123 -11.48 12.65 8.52
N GLY A 124 -10.96 13.36 7.52
CA GLY A 124 -9.52 13.43 7.23
C GLY A 124 -8.78 14.29 8.26
N VAL A 125 -8.71 13.80 9.49
CA VAL A 125 -8.07 14.45 10.65
C VAL A 125 -7.06 13.48 11.24
N LEU A 126 -5.83 13.95 11.43
CA LEU A 126 -4.77 13.17 12.07
C LEU A 126 -5.05 12.95 13.55
N ALA A 127 -4.42 11.94 14.13
CA ALA A 127 -4.51 11.63 15.56
C ALA A 127 -4.13 12.80 16.47
N ASP A 128 -3.29 13.73 15.99
CA ASP A 128 -2.87 14.95 16.68
C ASP A 128 -3.83 16.14 16.50
N GLY A 129 -4.97 15.93 15.82
CA GLY A 129 -6.01 16.94 15.59
C GLY A 129 -5.82 17.80 14.35
N ARG A 130 -4.69 17.71 13.64
CA ARG A 130 -4.47 18.46 12.40
C ARG A 130 -5.32 17.88 11.27
N ARG A 131 -5.92 18.75 10.47
CA ARG A 131 -6.60 18.32 9.24
C ARG A 131 -5.58 17.95 8.17
N VAL A 132 -5.87 16.87 7.44
CA VAL A 132 -5.16 16.56 6.20
C VAL A 132 -5.60 17.57 5.14
N THR A 133 -4.65 18.34 4.64
CA THR A 133 -4.88 19.37 3.62
C THR A 133 -3.93 19.18 2.45
N LEU A 134 -4.24 19.78 1.30
CA LEU A 134 -3.32 19.79 0.16
C LEU A 134 -1.98 20.47 0.50
N ALA A 135 -2.00 21.50 1.35
CA ALA A 135 -0.79 22.16 1.81
C ALA A 135 0.10 21.21 2.65
N LEU A 136 -0.50 20.47 3.60
CA LEU A 136 0.23 19.47 4.40
C LEU A 136 0.78 18.35 3.53
N PHE A 137 0.01 17.85 2.56
CA PHE A 137 0.49 16.86 1.59
C PHE A 137 1.72 17.37 0.82
N ARG A 138 1.67 18.59 0.30
CA ARG A 138 2.80 19.19 -0.44
C ARG A 138 4.05 19.40 0.42
N GLU A 139 3.87 19.76 1.68
CA GLU A 139 4.96 19.85 2.65
C GLU A 139 5.63 18.49 2.87
N LEU A 140 4.83 17.43 3.07
CA LEU A 140 5.33 16.07 3.22
C LEU A 140 6.00 15.56 1.95
N LEU A 141 5.43 15.83 0.79
CA LEU A 141 6.00 15.45 -0.51
C LEU A 141 7.38 16.12 -0.70
N ALA A 142 7.48 17.42 -0.45
CA ALA A 142 8.76 18.14 -0.54
C ALA A 142 9.80 17.63 0.48
N THR A 143 9.34 17.23 1.67
CA THR A 143 10.23 16.65 2.69
C THR A 143 10.72 15.27 2.26
N GLU A 144 9.86 14.44 1.71
CA GLU A 144 10.22 13.12 1.21
C GLU A 144 11.18 13.20 0.01
N GLN A 145 10.95 14.13 -0.92
CA GLN A 145 11.87 14.40 -2.03
C GLN A 145 13.29 14.73 -1.53
N ARG A 146 13.40 15.62 -0.54
CA ARG A 146 14.70 15.95 0.07
C ARG A 146 15.35 14.76 0.74
N ARG A 147 14.58 13.98 1.49
CA ARG A 147 15.04 12.76 2.17
C ARG A 147 15.60 11.73 1.17
N LEU A 148 14.84 11.44 0.12
CA LEU A 148 15.24 10.50 -0.92
C LEU A 148 16.46 10.99 -1.71
N SER A 149 16.49 12.27 -2.11
CA SER A 149 17.62 12.86 -2.81
C SER A 149 18.90 12.81 -1.95
N ALA A 150 18.80 13.06 -0.65
CA ALA A 150 19.94 12.95 0.27
C ALA A 150 20.40 11.49 0.46
N ALA A 151 19.48 10.54 0.52
CA ALA A 151 19.79 9.12 0.75
C ALA A 151 20.45 8.46 -0.46
N MET A 152 19.98 8.72 -1.68
CA MET A 152 20.49 8.07 -2.89
C MET A 152 21.48 8.92 -3.70
N GLY A 153 21.60 10.20 -3.38
CA GLY A 153 22.42 11.17 -4.12
C GLY A 153 21.66 11.81 -5.29
N ALA A 154 21.99 13.09 -5.56
CA ALA A 154 21.27 13.91 -6.53
C ALA A 154 21.25 13.36 -7.97
N ALA A 155 22.30 12.66 -8.40
CA ALA A 155 22.37 12.05 -9.72
C ALA A 155 21.41 10.89 -9.87
N ALA A 156 21.36 9.97 -8.90
CA ALA A 156 20.43 8.84 -8.88
C ALA A 156 18.99 9.31 -8.72
N TYR A 157 18.74 10.33 -7.91
CA TYR A 157 17.40 10.92 -7.76
C TYR A 157 16.87 11.48 -9.09
N ARG A 158 17.66 12.27 -9.81
CA ARG A 158 17.25 12.81 -11.12
C ARG A 158 17.07 11.70 -12.18
N GLY A 159 18.00 10.74 -12.24
CA GLY A 159 17.92 9.62 -13.17
C GLY A 159 16.78 8.62 -12.88
N GLY A 160 16.25 8.61 -11.65
CA GLY A 160 15.18 7.71 -11.20
C GLY A 160 13.77 8.26 -11.37
N HIS A 161 13.54 9.29 -12.17
CA HIS A 161 12.24 9.91 -12.48
C HIS A 161 11.48 10.47 -11.27
N PHE A 162 12.12 10.72 -10.14
CA PHE A 162 11.46 11.20 -8.91
C PHE A 162 10.82 12.58 -9.05
N GLU A 163 11.40 13.46 -9.87
CA GLU A 163 10.83 14.80 -10.12
C GLU A 163 9.53 14.68 -10.92
N ALA A 164 9.53 13.87 -11.98
CA ALA A 164 8.33 13.60 -12.76
C ALA A 164 7.24 12.89 -11.94
N ALA A 165 7.64 11.90 -11.13
CA ALA A 165 6.74 11.20 -10.21
C ALA A 165 6.11 12.15 -9.17
N ALA A 166 6.88 13.07 -8.61
CA ALA A 166 6.38 14.04 -7.64
C ALA A 166 5.41 15.03 -8.28
N ALA A 167 5.71 15.53 -9.48
CA ALA A 167 4.81 16.42 -10.22
C ALA A 167 3.49 15.72 -10.55
N LEU A 168 3.54 14.47 -11.03
CA LEU A 168 2.37 13.66 -11.33
C LEU A 168 1.54 13.37 -10.08
N LEU A 169 2.19 13.01 -8.97
CA LEU A 169 1.50 12.73 -7.71
C LEU A 169 0.79 13.99 -7.18
N ASP A 170 1.41 15.16 -7.28
CA ASP A 170 0.77 16.44 -6.93
C ASP A 170 -0.45 16.72 -7.83
N GLU A 171 -0.30 16.56 -9.14
CA GLU A 171 -1.37 16.76 -10.12
C GLU A 171 -2.60 15.91 -9.80
N ILE A 172 -2.43 14.59 -9.67
CA ILE A 172 -3.56 13.67 -9.44
C ILE A 172 -4.15 13.82 -8.04
N THR A 173 -3.35 14.25 -7.05
CA THR A 173 -3.83 14.50 -5.68
C THR A 173 -4.60 15.82 -5.61
N ALA A 174 -4.17 16.86 -6.31
CA ALA A 174 -4.85 18.15 -6.36
C ALA A 174 -6.12 18.12 -7.22
N ALA A 175 -6.23 17.20 -8.17
CA ALA A 175 -7.37 17.10 -9.08
C ALA A 175 -8.70 17.01 -8.33
N ARG A 176 -9.71 17.76 -8.79
CA ARG A 176 -11.06 17.76 -8.20
C ARG A 176 -11.72 16.39 -8.31
N GLU A 177 -11.61 15.78 -9.49
CA GLU A 177 -12.11 14.45 -9.79
C GLU A 177 -11.03 13.40 -9.50
N PHE A 178 -11.44 12.30 -8.87
CA PHE A 178 -10.53 11.20 -8.60
C PHE A 178 -10.18 10.47 -9.90
N GLN A 179 -8.90 10.41 -10.22
CA GLN A 179 -8.41 9.66 -11.39
C GLN A 179 -8.61 8.16 -11.14
N SER A 180 -9.19 7.43 -12.08
CA SER A 180 -9.50 5.99 -11.93
C SER A 180 -8.27 5.16 -11.58
N PHE A 181 -7.14 5.41 -12.26
CA PHE A 181 -5.86 4.75 -11.97
C PHE A 181 -4.70 5.73 -12.12
N LEU A 182 -3.73 5.66 -11.19
CA LEU A 182 -2.51 6.47 -11.25
C LEU A 182 -1.69 6.20 -12.52
N THR A 183 -1.69 4.94 -12.98
CA THR A 183 -0.97 4.52 -14.17
C THR A 183 -1.53 5.14 -15.46
N LEU A 184 -2.83 5.46 -15.54
CA LEU A 184 -3.41 6.14 -16.71
C LEU A 184 -2.83 7.53 -16.91
N ALA A 185 -2.62 8.27 -15.82
CA ALA A 185 -1.96 9.58 -15.87
C ALA A 185 -0.44 9.41 -16.15
N ALA A 186 0.19 8.39 -15.55
CA ALA A 186 1.61 8.10 -15.72
C ALA A 186 1.97 7.67 -17.15
N TYR A 187 1.10 6.95 -17.85
CA TYR A 187 1.30 6.54 -19.25
C TYR A 187 1.59 7.71 -20.17
N ARG A 188 1.05 8.89 -19.90
CA ARG A 188 1.29 10.11 -20.70
C ARG A 188 2.73 10.60 -20.62
N GLN A 189 3.51 10.10 -19.68
CA GLN A 189 4.90 10.50 -19.43
C GLN A 189 5.92 9.47 -19.93
N LEU A 190 5.48 8.36 -20.53
CA LEU A 190 6.36 7.31 -21.08
C LEU A 190 6.84 7.59 -22.51
N ASN A 191 6.56 8.74 -23.09
CA ASN A 191 6.94 9.12 -24.47
C ASN A 191 8.18 9.98 -24.50
#